data_cd3c0d569b1efddd7d0c64d5a49c8d72
#
_entry.id   cd3c0d569b1efddd7d0c64d5a49c8d72
#
_cell.length_a   1.000
_cell.length_b   1.000
_cell.length_c   1.000
_cell.angle_alpha   90.00
_cell.angle_beta   90.00
_cell.angle_gamma   90.00
#
_symmetry.space_group_name_H-M   'P 1'
#
loop_
_entity.id
_entity.type
_entity.pdbx_description
1 polymer ?
#
loop_
_entity_poly.entity_id
_entity_poly.type
_entity_poly.pdbx_seq_one_letter_code
_entity_poly.pdbx_strand_id
1 'polypeptide(L)'
;MENINCEQLKKEYKDIKSLKQEFDLAYQKAVETGELEKARELKNRIELQMNSLREKLWPFENLPQKEFQEQYKSQKEILEKIGILEKLSSGEMGIKGIDGKEYVFPKIEKIFKMARENKEVLKTKAEQGFQKLLIVPFGMKLDDLIEKYKQIILKHHKEGKLFATKKDQGEPDQKLELDEKEPVWVWDKYKNADVNGELIYQPKEFSKNHQGKTKQEILKEAHSTGSGQGGWNILLLEDLPNIPREGKGETIGERPQIDTVGASIKKYIKKGESIPCPSEYLKALQDESIYQNETGMTPEDQLIYAITHLEQTNQVIDDYQGNGSISYQLGAYFPAAGSVPSAYWGRGFRRAGL
;
A
#
# COMPACT_ATOMS: atom_id res chain seq x y z
N MET A 1 -29.82 -0.84 -7.10
CA MET A 1 -29.00 -1.78 -6.32
C MET A 1 -29.90 -2.91 -5.85
N GLU A 2 -29.70 -4.12 -6.36
CA GLU A 2 -30.42 -5.29 -5.83
C GLU A 2 -29.91 -5.51 -4.40
N ASN A 3 -30.82 -5.40 -3.45
CA ASN A 3 -30.55 -5.79 -2.07
C ASN A 3 -30.07 -7.24 -2.06
N ILE A 4 -28.78 -7.45 -1.74
CA ILE A 4 -28.24 -8.81 -1.60
C ILE A 4 -29.04 -9.50 -0.50
N ASN A 5 -29.90 -10.41 -0.92
CA ASN A 5 -30.77 -11.15 0.00
C ASN A 5 -29.91 -12.14 0.82
N CYS A 6 -29.74 -11.87 2.10
CA CYS A 6 -28.95 -12.68 3.02
C CYS A 6 -29.40 -14.16 3.05
N GLU A 7 -30.69 -14.43 2.83
CA GLU A 7 -31.26 -15.78 2.70
C GLU A 7 -30.80 -16.47 1.42
N GLN A 8 -30.68 -15.73 0.32
CA GLN A 8 -30.18 -16.26 -0.94
C GLN A 8 -28.70 -16.63 -0.83
N LEU A 9 -27.88 -15.79 -0.19
CA LEU A 9 -26.47 -16.11 0.07
C LEU A 9 -26.29 -17.33 0.96
N LYS A 10 -27.10 -17.46 2.00
CA LYS A 10 -27.10 -18.65 2.87
C LYS A 10 -27.49 -19.92 2.10
N LYS A 11 -28.45 -19.83 1.17
CA LYS A 11 -28.86 -20.93 0.31
C LYS A 11 -27.70 -21.33 -0.63
N GLU A 12 -27.11 -20.38 -1.36
CA GLU A 12 -25.98 -20.62 -2.24
C GLU A 12 -24.80 -21.27 -1.50
N TYR A 13 -24.49 -20.80 -0.29
CA TYR A 13 -23.45 -21.41 0.54
C TYR A 13 -23.76 -22.86 0.95
N LYS A 14 -25.04 -23.18 1.26
CA LYS A 14 -25.47 -24.55 1.54
C LYS A 14 -25.32 -25.45 0.31
N ASP A 15 -25.68 -24.93 -0.87
CA ASP A 15 -25.56 -25.66 -2.12
C ASP A 15 -24.10 -26.00 -2.43
N ILE A 16 -23.17 -25.05 -2.22
CA ILE A 16 -21.74 -25.30 -2.37
C ILE A 16 -21.24 -26.35 -1.36
N LYS A 17 -21.72 -26.30 -0.13
CA LYS A 17 -21.36 -27.28 0.91
C LYS A 17 -21.81 -28.70 0.53
N SER A 18 -23.01 -28.83 -0.04
CA SER A 18 -23.53 -30.12 -0.54
C SER A 18 -22.67 -30.61 -1.72
N LEU A 19 -22.37 -29.76 -2.68
CA LEU A 19 -21.49 -30.12 -3.81
C LEU A 19 -20.10 -30.56 -3.34
N LYS A 20 -19.57 -29.95 -2.28
CA LYS A 20 -18.29 -30.37 -1.72
C LYS A 20 -18.36 -31.78 -1.13
N GLN A 21 -19.44 -32.12 -0.44
CA GLN A 21 -19.64 -33.49 0.09
C GLN A 21 -19.74 -34.50 -1.04
N GLU A 22 -20.48 -34.19 -2.13
CA GLU A 22 -20.56 -35.04 -3.32
C GLU A 22 -19.19 -35.20 -4.01
N PHE A 23 -18.40 -34.13 -4.07
CA PHE A 23 -17.03 -34.17 -4.58
C PHE A 23 -16.13 -35.08 -3.76
N ASP A 24 -16.16 -34.97 -2.43
CA ASP A 24 -15.35 -35.78 -1.52
C ASP A 24 -15.64 -37.27 -1.71
N LEU A 25 -16.93 -37.64 -1.84
CA LEU A 25 -17.37 -39.02 -2.13
C LEU A 25 -16.93 -39.49 -3.53
N ALA A 26 -17.12 -38.66 -4.54
CA ALA A 26 -16.70 -38.96 -5.89
C ALA A 26 -15.19 -39.13 -6.04
N TYR A 27 -14.44 -38.29 -5.29
CA TYR A 27 -12.97 -38.35 -5.28
C TYR A 27 -12.47 -39.65 -4.62
N GLN A 28 -13.05 -40.04 -3.47
CA GLN A 28 -12.73 -41.31 -2.82
C GLN A 28 -12.97 -42.50 -3.78
N LYS A 29 -14.14 -42.52 -4.42
CA LYS A 29 -14.45 -43.56 -5.42
C LYS A 29 -13.47 -43.52 -6.61
N ALA A 30 -13.11 -42.36 -7.08
CA ALA A 30 -12.17 -42.19 -8.20
C ALA A 30 -10.75 -42.71 -7.86
N VAL A 31 -10.33 -42.60 -6.61
CA VAL A 31 -9.05 -43.17 -6.15
C VAL A 31 -9.08 -44.71 -6.25
N GLU A 32 -10.24 -45.33 -5.98
CA GLU A 32 -10.39 -46.78 -6.01
C GLU A 32 -10.56 -47.32 -7.46
N THR A 33 -11.28 -46.60 -8.32
CA THR A 33 -11.68 -47.08 -9.66
C THR A 33 -10.86 -46.49 -10.82
N GLY A 34 -10.11 -45.39 -10.57
CA GLY A 34 -9.40 -44.63 -11.60
C GLY A 34 -10.29 -43.70 -12.44
N GLU A 35 -11.59 -43.62 -12.18
CA GLU A 35 -12.56 -42.80 -12.91
C GLU A 35 -12.67 -41.38 -12.34
N LEU A 36 -11.81 -40.44 -12.80
CA LEU A 36 -11.70 -39.08 -12.29
C LEU A 36 -12.71 -38.07 -12.88
N GLU A 37 -13.48 -38.45 -13.91
CA GLU A 37 -14.28 -37.49 -14.67
C GLU A 37 -15.35 -36.81 -13.84
N LYS A 38 -16.12 -37.57 -13.05
CA LYS A 38 -17.15 -37.04 -12.16
C LYS A 38 -16.57 -36.10 -11.06
N ALA A 39 -15.42 -36.44 -10.51
CA ALA A 39 -14.75 -35.60 -9.53
C ALA A 39 -14.28 -34.27 -10.16
N ARG A 40 -13.78 -34.29 -11.40
CA ARG A 40 -13.41 -33.06 -12.12
C ARG A 40 -14.61 -32.17 -12.40
N GLU A 41 -15.71 -32.73 -12.84
CA GLU A 41 -16.96 -32.00 -13.11
C GLU A 41 -17.47 -31.30 -11.84
N LEU A 42 -17.54 -32.02 -10.71
CA LEU A 42 -17.96 -31.45 -9.42
C LEU A 42 -17.01 -30.35 -8.94
N LYS A 43 -15.70 -30.54 -9.10
CA LYS A 43 -14.71 -29.52 -8.78
C LYS A 43 -14.96 -28.24 -9.58
N ASN A 44 -15.15 -28.34 -10.89
CA ASN A 44 -15.42 -27.17 -11.75
C ASN A 44 -16.73 -26.48 -11.35
N ARG A 45 -17.77 -27.21 -11.00
CA ARG A 45 -19.03 -26.63 -10.53
C ARG A 45 -18.87 -25.89 -9.20
N ILE A 46 -18.12 -26.47 -8.26
CA ILE A 46 -17.80 -25.82 -6.98
C ILE A 46 -17.03 -24.52 -7.23
N GLU A 47 -15.99 -24.55 -8.07
CA GLU A 47 -15.20 -23.37 -8.42
C GLU A 47 -16.05 -22.25 -9.05
N LEU A 48 -16.94 -22.58 -9.98
CA LEU A 48 -17.85 -21.63 -10.61
C LEU A 48 -18.81 -20.99 -9.59
N GLN A 49 -19.44 -21.81 -8.73
CA GLN A 49 -20.35 -21.29 -7.72
C GLN A 49 -19.64 -20.48 -6.62
N MET A 50 -18.44 -20.89 -6.22
CA MET A 50 -17.62 -20.13 -5.28
C MET A 50 -17.20 -18.79 -5.86
N ASN A 51 -16.85 -18.73 -7.14
CA ASN A 51 -16.49 -17.48 -7.81
C ASN A 51 -17.71 -16.54 -7.90
N SER A 52 -18.87 -17.06 -8.30
CA SER A 52 -20.12 -16.28 -8.30
C SER A 52 -20.46 -15.72 -6.90
N LEU A 53 -20.33 -16.53 -5.85
CA LEU A 53 -20.57 -16.09 -4.48
C LEU A 53 -19.53 -15.04 -4.04
N ARG A 54 -18.28 -15.20 -4.41
CA ARG A 54 -17.21 -14.23 -4.14
C ARG A 54 -17.49 -12.88 -4.80
N GLU A 55 -17.90 -12.88 -6.07
CA GLU A 55 -18.27 -11.66 -6.80
C GLU A 55 -19.43 -10.91 -6.13
N LYS A 56 -20.47 -11.64 -5.72
CA LYS A 56 -21.62 -11.05 -4.99
C LYS A 56 -21.24 -10.48 -3.62
N LEU A 57 -20.19 -11.00 -3.01
CA LEU A 57 -19.69 -10.54 -1.71
C LEU A 57 -18.57 -9.51 -1.85
N TRP A 58 -18.14 -9.21 -3.08
CA TRP A 58 -17.06 -8.29 -3.33
C TRP A 58 -17.49 -6.84 -3.03
N PRO A 59 -16.75 -6.09 -2.23
CA PRO A 59 -17.18 -4.78 -1.78
C PRO A 59 -16.97 -3.64 -2.79
N PHE A 60 -16.14 -3.86 -3.82
CA PHE A 60 -15.72 -2.80 -4.73
C PHE A 60 -16.38 -2.94 -6.09
N GLU A 61 -17.28 -2.02 -6.44
CA GLU A 61 -17.93 -2.01 -7.77
C GLU A 61 -16.93 -1.61 -8.87
N ASN A 62 -16.05 -0.63 -8.58
CA ASN A 62 -15.10 -0.06 -9.55
C ASN A 62 -13.72 -0.74 -9.54
N LEU A 63 -13.51 -1.73 -8.69
CA LEU A 63 -12.29 -2.54 -8.65
C LEU A 63 -12.67 -4.02 -8.71
N PRO A 64 -12.68 -4.65 -9.89
CA PRO A 64 -13.04 -6.05 -10.05
C PRO A 64 -12.17 -6.97 -9.18
N GLN A 65 -12.79 -8.00 -8.61
CA GLN A 65 -12.08 -8.93 -7.72
C GLN A 65 -10.87 -9.57 -8.41
N LYS A 66 -10.97 -9.84 -9.71
CA LYS A 66 -9.87 -10.39 -10.50
C LYS A 66 -8.67 -9.44 -10.54
N GLU A 67 -8.92 -8.15 -10.78
CA GLU A 67 -7.89 -7.12 -10.81
C GLU A 67 -7.20 -6.98 -9.45
N PHE A 68 -7.98 -7.00 -8.38
CA PHE A 68 -7.43 -6.98 -7.03
C PHE A 68 -6.54 -8.20 -6.73
N GLN A 69 -6.94 -9.39 -7.22
CA GLN A 69 -6.12 -10.60 -7.10
C GLN A 69 -4.82 -10.50 -7.92
N GLU A 70 -4.87 -9.89 -9.10
CA GLU A 70 -3.70 -9.64 -9.93
C GLU A 70 -2.74 -8.65 -9.25
N GLN A 71 -3.27 -7.57 -8.65
CA GLN A 71 -2.46 -6.62 -7.87
C GLN A 71 -1.79 -7.31 -6.67
N TYR A 72 -2.52 -8.13 -5.91
CA TYR A 72 -1.96 -8.90 -4.80
C TYR A 72 -0.84 -9.84 -5.25
N LYS A 73 -1.06 -10.58 -6.34
CA LYS A 73 -0.07 -11.50 -6.90
C LYS A 73 1.18 -10.76 -7.38
N SER A 74 0.99 -9.69 -8.13
CA SER A 74 2.09 -8.85 -8.63
C SER A 74 2.94 -8.28 -7.49
N GLN A 75 2.32 -7.74 -6.44
CA GLN A 75 3.07 -7.23 -5.31
C GLN A 75 3.84 -8.31 -4.56
N LYS A 76 3.22 -9.48 -4.35
CA LYS A 76 3.92 -10.61 -3.72
C LYS A 76 5.15 -11.00 -4.53
N GLU A 77 5.01 -11.14 -5.85
CA GLU A 77 6.12 -11.47 -6.75
C GLU A 77 7.24 -10.41 -6.73
N ILE A 78 6.88 -9.13 -6.69
CA ILE A 78 7.84 -8.04 -6.56
C ILE A 78 8.60 -8.16 -5.24
N LEU A 79 7.90 -8.27 -4.11
CA LEU A 79 8.52 -8.36 -2.78
C LEU A 79 9.43 -9.60 -2.63
N GLU A 80 9.06 -10.73 -3.23
CA GLU A 80 9.92 -11.93 -3.32
C GLU A 80 11.17 -11.67 -4.18
N LYS A 81 10.99 -11.13 -5.39
CA LYS A 81 12.06 -10.83 -6.35
C LYS A 81 13.13 -9.90 -5.79
N ILE A 82 12.74 -8.90 -5.02
CA ILE A 82 13.66 -7.94 -4.42
C ILE A 82 14.23 -8.40 -3.07
N GLY A 83 13.82 -9.57 -2.61
CA GLY A 83 14.32 -10.18 -1.38
C GLY A 83 13.85 -9.45 -0.10
N ILE A 84 12.65 -8.89 -0.11
CA ILE A 84 11.94 -8.44 1.10
C ILE A 84 11.28 -9.64 1.77
N LEU A 85 10.60 -10.50 0.99
CA LEU A 85 10.07 -11.74 1.53
C LEU A 85 11.17 -12.79 1.66
N GLU A 86 11.27 -13.37 2.83
CA GLU A 86 12.17 -14.49 3.14
C GLU A 86 11.37 -15.69 3.65
N LYS A 87 11.98 -16.88 3.58
CA LYS A 87 11.39 -18.09 4.15
C LYS A 87 11.57 -18.06 5.66
N LEU A 88 10.48 -18.07 6.38
CA LEU A 88 10.43 -18.03 7.84
C LEU A 88 10.70 -19.42 8.47
N SER A 89 10.84 -19.45 9.79
CA SER A 89 10.99 -20.71 10.55
C SER A 89 9.82 -21.66 10.36
N SER A 90 8.62 -21.15 10.12
CA SER A 90 7.41 -21.92 9.79
C SER A 90 7.45 -22.55 8.39
N GLY A 91 8.37 -22.15 7.52
CA GLY A 91 8.42 -22.51 6.10
C GLY A 91 7.56 -21.62 5.20
N GLU A 92 6.73 -20.73 5.74
CA GLU A 92 5.96 -19.74 4.99
C GLU A 92 6.84 -18.54 4.60
N MET A 93 6.40 -17.77 3.58
CA MET A 93 7.07 -16.53 3.19
C MET A 93 6.62 -15.38 4.08
N GLY A 94 7.54 -14.50 4.47
CA GLY A 94 7.23 -13.36 5.34
C GLY A 94 8.45 -12.48 5.60
N ILE A 95 8.40 -11.73 6.70
CA ILE A 95 9.46 -10.81 7.13
C ILE A 95 9.84 -11.05 8.59
N LYS A 96 11.03 -10.60 8.98
CA LYS A 96 11.43 -10.44 10.38
C LYS A 96 11.22 -8.99 10.80
N GLY A 97 10.54 -8.80 11.92
CA GLY A 97 10.29 -7.49 12.50
C GLY A 97 11.45 -6.98 13.36
N ILE A 98 11.46 -5.66 13.60
CA ILE A 98 12.42 -5.02 14.54
C ILE A 98 12.28 -5.52 15.98
N ASP A 99 11.16 -6.14 16.32
CA ASP A 99 10.86 -6.78 17.60
C ASP A 99 11.36 -8.23 17.69
N GLY A 100 12.07 -8.71 16.67
CA GLY A 100 12.61 -10.06 16.55
C GLY A 100 11.58 -11.14 16.21
N LYS A 101 10.34 -10.78 15.92
CA LYS A 101 9.29 -11.73 15.55
C LYS A 101 9.18 -11.92 14.05
N GLU A 102 8.63 -13.06 13.67
CA GLU A 102 8.32 -13.39 12.29
C GLU A 102 6.87 -13.06 11.94
N TYR A 103 6.66 -12.45 10.78
CA TYR A 103 5.36 -12.03 10.26
C TYR A 103 5.12 -12.64 8.89
N VAL A 104 4.25 -13.64 8.85
CA VAL A 104 3.85 -14.31 7.59
C VAL A 104 3.19 -13.31 6.65
N PHE A 105 3.48 -13.42 5.34
CA PHE A 105 2.84 -12.58 4.32
C PHE A 105 1.32 -12.73 4.37
N PRO A 106 0.55 -11.64 4.35
CA PRO A 106 -0.90 -11.69 4.49
C PRO A 106 -1.55 -12.54 3.41
N LYS A 107 -2.36 -13.52 3.79
CA LYS A 107 -3.13 -14.34 2.84
C LYS A 107 -4.27 -13.51 2.25
N ILE A 108 -4.55 -13.70 0.96
CA ILE A 108 -5.58 -12.93 0.25
C ILE A 108 -6.96 -13.09 0.87
N GLU A 109 -7.28 -14.28 1.40
CA GLU A 109 -8.56 -14.56 2.07
C GLU A 109 -8.75 -13.67 3.29
N LYS A 110 -7.66 -13.37 4.01
CA LYS A 110 -7.68 -12.46 5.16
C LYS A 110 -7.95 -11.02 4.71
N ILE A 111 -7.30 -10.58 3.64
CA ILE A 111 -7.52 -9.25 3.04
C ILE A 111 -8.98 -9.14 2.58
N PHE A 112 -9.52 -10.16 1.92
CA PHE A 112 -10.93 -10.20 1.54
C PHE A 112 -11.89 -10.15 2.73
N LYS A 113 -11.55 -10.82 3.84
CA LYS A 113 -12.34 -10.75 5.07
C LYS A 113 -12.37 -9.32 5.60
N MET A 114 -11.22 -8.67 5.72
CA MET A 114 -11.12 -7.28 6.16
C MET A 114 -11.89 -6.32 5.25
N ALA A 115 -11.79 -6.51 3.93
CA ALA A 115 -12.52 -5.71 2.96
C ALA A 115 -14.05 -5.85 3.17
N ARG A 116 -14.55 -7.06 3.41
CA ARG A 116 -15.98 -7.28 3.68
C ARG A 116 -16.44 -6.64 5.00
N GLU A 117 -15.63 -6.73 6.05
CA GLU A 117 -15.92 -6.12 7.35
C GLU A 117 -16.00 -4.59 7.29
N ASN A 118 -15.30 -3.98 6.33
CA ASN A 118 -15.27 -2.54 6.10
C ASN A 118 -15.94 -2.11 4.78
N LYS A 119 -16.91 -2.91 4.30
CA LYS A 119 -17.51 -2.77 2.96
C LYS A 119 -17.96 -1.34 2.64
N GLU A 120 -18.73 -0.71 3.52
CA GLU A 120 -19.33 0.61 3.23
C GLU A 120 -18.26 1.70 3.11
N VAL A 121 -17.26 1.67 4.01
CA VAL A 121 -16.13 2.59 3.96
C VAL A 121 -15.35 2.42 2.67
N LEU A 122 -15.01 1.17 2.34
CA LEU A 122 -14.18 0.87 1.19
C LEU A 122 -14.91 1.13 -0.13
N LYS A 123 -16.23 0.96 -0.18
CA LYS A 123 -17.03 1.36 -1.34
C LYS A 123 -16.90 2.85 -1.59
N THR A 124 -17.14 3.68 -0.57
CA THR A 124 -17.00 5.14 -0.67
C THR A 124 -15.58 5.53 -1.10
N LYS A 125 -14.55 4.90 -0.55
CA LYS A 125 -13.16 5.20 -0.90
C LYS A 125 -12.79 4.74 -2.31
N ALA A 126 -13.31 3.60 -2.79
CA ALA A 126 -13.13 3.17 -4.17
C ALA A 126 -13.78 4.13 -5.18
N GLU A 127 -14.94 4.68 -4.86
CA GLU A 127 -15.59 5.75 -5.64
C GLU A 127 -14.76 7.05 -5.66
N GLN A 128 -13.95 7.29 -4.63
CA GLN A 128 -13.00 8.39 -4.53
C GLN A 128 -11.63 8.07 -5.16
N GLY A 129 -11.46 6.94 -5.84
CA GLY A 129 -10.24 6.58 -6.56
C GLY A 129 -9.26 5.66 -5.80
N PHE A 130 -9.59 5.22 -4.57
CA PHE A 130 -8.75 4.28 -3.82
C PHE A 130 -8.89 2.85 -4.33
N GLN A 131 -8.16 2.50 -5.37
CA GLN A 131 -8.29 1.24 -6.08
C GLN A 131 -6.98 0.44 -6.12
N LYS A 132 -5.86 1.04 -5.74
CA LYS A 132 -4.55 0.40 -5.77
C LYS A 132 -4.21 -0.24 -4.43
N LEU A 133 -4.09 -1.56 -4.41
CA LEU A 133 -3.65 -2.30 -3.22
C LEU A 133 -2.15 -2.05 -2.98
N LEU A 134 -1.78 -1.79 -1.73
CA LEU A 134 -0.40 -1.76 -1.27
C LEU A 134 -0.25 -2.60 -0.01
N ILE A 135 0.69 -3.55 -0.02
CA ILE A 135 1.03 -4.42 1.11
C ILE A 135 2.45 -4.08 1.56
N VAL A 136 2.57 -3.49 2.74
CA VAL A 136 3.80 -2.87 3.23
C VAL A 136 4.37 -3.68 4.40
N PRO A 137 5.65 -4.07 4.37
CA PRO A 137 6.34 -4.77 5.45
C PRO A 137 6.68 -3.81 6.60
N PHE A 138 5.67 -3.25 7.25
CA PHE A 138 5.82 -2.23 8.30
C PHE A 138 6.74 -2.69 9.46
N GLY A 139 6.72 -3.98 9.78
CA GLY A 139 7.57 -4.54 10.84
C GLY A 139 9.06 -4.56 10.53
N MET A 140 9.47 -4.47 9.26
CA MET A 140 10.88 -4.42 8.89
C MET A 140 11.55 -3.13 9.37
N LYS A 141 12.87 -3.20 9.52
CA LYS A 141 13.69 -2.04 9.80
C LYS A 141 13.68 -1.08 8.61
N LEU A 142 13.48 0.21 8.87
CA LEU A 142 13.40 1.24 7.83
C LEU A 142 14.71 1.36 7.03
N ASP A 143 15.85 1.26 7.71
CA ASP A 143 17.16 1.26 7.04
C ASP A 143 17.29 0.13 6.00
N ASP A 144 16.74 -1.06 6.27
CA ASP A 144 16.78 -2.19 5.34
C ASP A 144 15.91 -1.94 4.11
N LEU A 145 14.74 -1.31 4.29
CA LEU A 145 13.88 -0.90 3.18
C LEU A 145 14.54 0.18 2.31
N ILE A 146 15.21 1.15 2.94
CA ILE A 146 15.98 2.18 2.23
C ILE A 146 17.09 1.53 1.40
N GLU A 147 17.81 0.55 1.96
CA GLU A 147 18.86 -0.15 1.24
C GLU A 147 18.29 -0.95 0.05
N LYS A 148 17.13 -1.59 0.20
CA LYS A 148 16.42 -2.24 -0.92
C LYS A 148 16.08 -1.24 -2.02
N TYR A 149 15.58 -0.06 -1.65
CA TYR A 149 15.25 0.99 -2.63
C TYR A 149 16.48 1.46 -3.40
N LYS A 150 17.64 1.67 -2.73
CA LYS A 150 18.92 1.97 -3.38
C LYS A 150 19.31 0.92 -4.42
N GLN A 151 19.24 -0.36 -4.02
CA GLN A 151 19.60 -1.48 -4.89
C GLN A 151 18.72 -1.55 -6.15
N ILE A 152 17.43 -1.27 -6.01
CA ILE A 152 16.47 -1.31 -7.12
C ILE A 152 16.71 -0.15 -8.08
N ILE A 153 16.92 1.07 -7.58
CA ILE A 153 17.26 2.22 -8.41
C ILE A 153 18.53 1.95 -9.21
N LEU A 154 19.59 1.46 -8.56
CA LEU A 154 20.85 1.10 -9.22
C LEU A 154 20.67 0.04 -10.30
N LYS A 155 19.84 -0.98 -10.03
CA LYS A 155 19.52 -2.03 -10.99
C LYS A 155 18.81 -1.45 -12.22
N HIS A 156 17.74 -0.67 -12.03
CA HIS A 156 16.99 -0.05 -13.13
C HIS A 156 17.87 0.89 -13.96
N HIS A 157 18.75 1.65 -13.32
CA HIS A 157 19.71 2.50 -14.02
C HIS A 157 20.66 1.67 -14.90
N LYS A 158 21.29 0.63 -14.35
CA LYS A 158 22.22 -0.26 -15.09
C LYS A 158 21.54 -0.99 -16.26
N GLU A 159 20.26 -1.32 -16.11
CA GLU A 159 19.45 -1.92 -17.17
C GLU A 159 18.95 -0.88 -18.20
N GLY A 160 19.21 0.40 -17.99
CA GLY A 160 18.72 1.48 -18.85
C GLY A 160 17.22 1.72 -18.77
N LYS A 161 16.60 1.32 -17.66
CA LYS A 161 15.15 1.35 -17.38
C LYS A 161 14.78 2.34 -16.29
N LEU A 162 15.58 3.33 -16.01
CA LEU A 162 15.26 4.38 -15.04
C LEU A 162 14.72 5.60 -15.76
N PHE A 163 13.40 5.84 -15.63
CA PHE A 163 12.71 6.90 -16.35
C PHE A 163 12.05 7.91 -15.41
N ALA A 164 11.87 9.12 -15.91
CA ALA A 164 11.13 10.18 -15.25
C ALA A 164 9.64 9.85 -15.13
N THR A 165 8.97 10.47 -14.16
CA THR A 165 7.51 10.44 -14.04
C THR A 165 6.88 11.05 -15.28
N LYS A 166 5.94 10.35 -15.92
CA LYS A 166 5.13 10.88 -17.01
C LYS A 166 3.91 11.61 -16.46
N LYS A 167 3.52 12.70 -17.11
CA LYS A 167 2.26 13.37 -16.82
C LYS A 167 1.10 12.67 -17.51
N ASP A 168 1.31 12.28 -18.77
CA ASP A 168 0.34 11.56 -19.59
C ASP A 168 0.95 10.27 -20.15
N GLN A 169 0.13 9.24 -20.34
CA GLN A 169 0.61 7.94 -20.85
C GLN A 169 1.25 8.02 -22.26
N GLY A 170 0.88 9.02 -23.06
CA GLY A 170 1.43 9.24 -24.41
C GLY A 170 2.80 9.93 -24.45
N GLU A 171 3.31 10.40 -23.31
CA GLU A 171 4.64 11.06 -23.29
C GLU A 171 5.75 10.01 -23.53
N PRO A 172 6.82 10.41 -24.27
CA PRO A 172 7.97 9.53 -24.47
C PRO A 172 8.71 9.29 -23.15
N ASP A 173 9.33 8.11 -23.03
CA ASP A 173 10.19 7.81 -21.88
C ASP A 173 11.39 8.73 -21.84
N GLN A 174 11.54 9.47 -20.74
CA GLN A 174 12.71 10.30 -20.48
C GLN A 174 13.63 9.58 -19.51
N LYS A 175 14.80 9.13 -19.98
CA LYS A 175 15.82 8.52 -19.12
C LYS A 175 16.34 9.50 -18.10
N LEU A 176 16.51 9.01 -16.88
CA LEU A 176 17.13 9.75 -15.80
C LEU A 176 18.62 9.38 -15.67
N GLU A 177 19.43 10.38 -15.40
CA GLU A 177 20.80 10.18 -14.93
C GLU A 177 20.78 9.83 -13.44
N LEU A 178 21.76 9.05 -12.99
CA LEU A 178 21.90 8.62 -11.60
C LEU A 178 23.30 8.93 -11.07
N ASP A 179 23.36 9.46 -9.86
CA ASP A 179 24.58 9.41 -9.06
C ASP A 179 24.70 7.99 -8.45
N GLU A 180 25.46 7.12 -9.13
CA GLU A 180 25.64 5.73 -8.68
C GLU A 180 26.33 5.59 -7.33
N LYS A 181 27.05 6.62 -6.87
CA LYS A 181 27.71 6.60 -5.56
C LYS A 181 26.72 6.85 -4.42
N GLU A 182 25.70 7.65 -4.70
CA GLU A 182 24.66 7.99 -3.74
C GLU A 182 23.27 8.01 -4.42
N PRO A 183 22.76 6.83 -4.82
CA PRO A 183 21.48 6.73 -5.56
C PRO A 183 20.27 7.22 -4.76
N VAL A 184 20.37 7.21 -3.44
CA VAL A 184 19.38 7.77 -2.50
C VAL A 184 20.14 8.54 -1.43
N TRP A 185 19.90 9.85 -1.39
CA TRP A 185 20.31 10.66 -0.23
C TRP A 185 19.33 10.41 0.91
N VAL A 186 19.88 10.13 2.09
CA VAL A 186 19.08 9.86 3.29
C VAL A 186 19.49 10.82 4.37
N TRP A 187 18.54 11.57 4.89
CA TRP A 187 18.80 12.44 6.03
C TRP A 187 19.27 11.63 7.24
N ASP A 188 20.34 12.05 7.89
CA ASP A 188 21.00 11.30 8.98
C ASP A 188 20.04 10.91 10.12
N LYS A 189 18.95 11.65 10.31
CA LYS A 189 17.92 11.35 11.32
C LYS A 189 17.14 10.06 11.05
N TYR A 190 17.15 9.56 9.83
CA TYR A 190 16.50 8.27 9.53
C TYR A 190 17.23 7.07 10.13
N LYS A 191 18.54 7.19 10.38
CA LYS A 191 19.36 6.06 10.82
C LYS A 191 18.86 5.49 12.16
N ASN A 192 18.38 4.25 12.12
CA ASN A 192 17.77 3.53 13.24
C ASN A 192 16.58 4.26 13.91
N ALA A 193 15.98 5.26 13.29
CA ALA A 193 14.96 6.11 13.91
C ALA A 193 13.70 5.33 14.34
N ASP A 194 13.32 4.34 13.56
CA ASP A 194 12.20 3.44 13.84
C ASP A 194 12.51 2.43 14.96
N VAL A 195 13.76 2.08 15.15
CA VAL A 195 14.23 1.18 16.22
C VAL A 195 14.42 1.92 17.54
N ASN A 196 15.00 3.14 17.48
CA ASN A 196 15.32 3.94 18.65
C ASN A 196 14.12 4.74 19.20
N GLY A 197 12.99 4.74 18.48
CA GLY A 197 11.81 5.51 18.84
C GLY A 197 11.93 7.02 18.56
N GLU A 198 12.87 7.42 17.71
CA GLU A 198 13.03 8.82 17.26
C GLU A 198 12.04 9.20 16.18
N LEU A 199 11.56 8.21 15.41
CA LEU A 199 10.46 8.33 14.45
C LEU A 199 9.17 7.84 15.10
N ILE A 200 8.19 8.74 15.13
CA ILE A 200 6.86 8.49 15.69
C ILE A 200 5.87 8.27 14.54
N TYR A 201 5.00 7.30 14.71
CA TYR A 201 3.97 6.91 13.75
C TYR A 201 2.58 7.32 14.23
N GLN A 202 1.68 7.57 13.28
CA GLN A 202 0.29 7.95 13.52
C GLN A 202 0.15 9.18 14.45
N PRO A 203 0.94 10.26 14.24
CA PRO A 203 0.84 11.46 15.07
C PRO A 203 -0.56 12.07 14.92
N LYS A 204 -1.05 12.69 15.99
CA LYS A 204 -2.27 13.50 15.96
C LYS A 204 -1.98 14.97 15.69
N GLU A 205 -0.75 15.39 15.98
CA GLU A 205 -0.22 16.72 15.67
C GLU A 205 1.30 16.65 15.49
N PHE A 206 1.86 17.56 14.72
CA PHE A 206 3.31 17.68 14.54
C PHE A 206 3.89 18.63 15.59
N SER A 207 3.87 18.18 16.83
CA SER A 207 4.36 18.92 17.98
C SER A 207 5.05 17.97 18.98
N LYS A 208 5.55 18.51 20.08
CA LYS A 208 6.08 17.69 21.19
C LYS A 208 5.01 16.76 21.80
N ASN A 209 3.73 17.19 21.74
CA ASN A 209 2.60 16.40 22.23
C ASN A 209 1.94 15.59 21.12
N HIS A 210 2.73 14.97 20.26
CA HIS A 210 2.32 14.30 19.02
C HIS A 210 1.28 13.19 19.19
N GLN A 211 1.10 12.61 20.38
CA GLN A 211 0.17 11.51 20.68
C GLN A 211 0.29 10.28 19.74
N GLY A 212 1.36 10.22 18.99
CA GLY A 212 1.69 9.07 18.14
C GLY A 212 2.47 8.01 18.93
N LYS A 213 2.82 6.93 18.27
CA LYS A 213 3.47 5.74 18.84
C LYS A 213 4.76 5.41 18.12
N THR A 214 5.67 4.77 18.84
CA THR A 214 6.84 4.14 18.24
C THR A 214 6.44 2.88 17.46
N LYS A 215 7.23 2.45 16.50
CA LYS A 215 7.00 1.20 15.77
C LYS A 215 6.91 -0.01 16.71
N GLN A 216 7.76 -0.06 17.74
CA GLN A 216 7.74 -1.13 18.74
C GLN A 216 6.42 -1.20 19.53
N GLU A 217 5.85 -0.05 19.92
CA GLU A 217 4.55 0.03 20.59
C GLU A 217 3.44 -0.48 19.69
N ILE A 218 3.43 -0.08 18.41
CA ILE A 218 2.44 -0.54 17.42
C ILE A 218 2.52 -2.06 17.24
N LEU A 219 3.73 -2.62 17.06
CA LEU A 219 3.93 -4.04 16.91
C LEU A 219 3.48 -4.82 18.15
N LYS A 220 3.78 -4.30 19.34
CA LYS A 220 3.34 -4.91 20.60
C LYS A 220 1.82 -4.92 20.76
N GLU A 221 1.15 -3.82 20.43
CA GLU A 221 -0.32 -3.75 20.48
C GLU A 221 -0.99 -4.70 19.50
N ALA A 222 -0.49 -4.76 18.27
CA ALA A 222 -1.00 -5.67 17.25
C ALA A 222 -0.93 -7.14 17.68
N HIS A 223 0.08 -7.53 18.45
CA HIS A 223 0.16 -8.86 19.05
C HIS A 223 -0.87 -9.08 20.16
N SER A 224 -1.06 -8.07 21.02
CA SER A 224 -1.99 -8.21 22.16
C SER A 224 -3.45 -8.29 21.71
N THR A 225 -3.81 -7.63 20.61
CA THR A 225 -5.16 -7.64 20.04
C THR A 225 -5.45 -8.84 19.13
N GLY A 226 -4.44 -9.66 18.85
CA GLY A 226 -4.58 -10.82 17.95
C GLY A 226 -4.91 -10.44 16.50
N SER A 227 -4.70 -9.17 16.11
CA SER A 227 -4.98 -8.69 14.75
C SER A 227 -4.17 -9.42 13.68
N GLY A 228 -3.12 -10.14 14.08
CA GLY A 228 -2.34 -11.07 13.26
C GLY A 228 -1.66 -10.45 12.03
N GLN A 229 -1.67 -9.12 11.94
CA GLN A 229 -1.07 -8.36 10.84
C GLN A 229 0.02 -7.40 11.33
N GLY A 230 0.39 -7.48 12.60
CA GLY A 230 1.23 -6.52 13.29
C GLY A 230 2.48 -6.03 12.56
N GLY A 231 3.04 -6.85 11.67
CA GLY A 231 4.17 -6.48 10.83
C GLY A 231 3.83 -6.01 9.42
N TRP A 232 2.52 -5.90 9.07
CA TRP A 232 2.08 -5.55 7.73
C TRP A 232 1.02 -4.45 7.75
N ASN A 233 1.23 -3.38 6.96
CA ASN A 233 0.16 -2.45 6.60
C ASN A 233 -0.47 -2.91 5.29
N ILE A 234 -1.81 -2.89 5.22
CA ILE A 234 -2.59 -3.17 4.01
C ILE A 234 -3.39 -1.93 3.70
N LEU A 235 -3.07 -1.29 2.61
CA LEU A 235 -3.61 -0.01 2.22
C LEU A 235 -4.30 -0.09 0.86
N LEU A 236 -5.29 0.76 0.65
CA LEU A 236 -5.75 1.14 -0.68
C LEU A 236 -5.27 2.56 -0.96
N LEU A 237 -4.66 2.74 -2.12
CA LEU A 237 -4.17 4.03 -2.59
C LEU A 237 -4.96 4.48 -3.81
N GLU A 238 -4.97 5.77 -4.08
CA GLU A 238 -5.34 6.32 -5.38
C GLU A 238 -4.25 5.98 -6.42
N ASP A 239 -4.58 6.01 -7.70
CA ASP A 239 -3.61 5.80 -8.79
C ASP A 239 -2.49 6.85 -8.77
N LEU A 240 -2.86 8.08 -8.48
CA LEU A 240 -1.94 9.14 -8.08
C LEU A 240 -2.23 9.42 -6.62
N PRO A 241 -1.49 8.82 -5.67
CA PRO A 241 -1.81 8.94 -4.27
C PRO A 241 -1.95 10.40 -3.88
N ASN A 242 -3.06 10.73 -3.24
CA ASN A 242 -3.28 12.04 -2.65
C ASN A 242 -2.43 12.16 -1.37
N ILE A 243 -1.15 11.90 -1.57
CA ILE A 243 -0.14 12.26 -0.62
C ILE A 243 -0.04 13.78 -0.72
N PRO A 244 0.06 14.50 0.39
CA PRO A 244 0.32 15.93 0.34
C PRO A 244 1.56 16.18 -0.50
N ARG A 245 1.35 16.78 -1.66
CA ARG A 245 2.40 17.08 -2.64
C ARG A 245 2.52 18.56 -2.82
N GLU A 246 3.75 19.03 -2.98
CA GLU A 246 3.99 20.39 -3.35
C GLU A 246 3.37 20.67 -4.73
N GLY A 247 2.53 21.67 -4.80
CA GLY A 247 2.13 22.26 -6.08
C GLY A 247 0.87 21.73 -6.73
N LYS A 248 -0.07 21.12 -6.02
CA LYS A 248 -1.27 20.58 -6.64
C LYS A 248 -2.54 20.77 -5.84
N GLY A 249 -3.46 21.58 -6.36
CA GLY A 249 -4.83 21.71 -5.89
C GLY A 249 -5.83 21.18 -6.90
N GLU A 250 -5.74 19.89 -7.27
CA GLU A 250 -6.71 19.25 -8.15
C GLU A 250 -7.77 18.51 -7.32
N THR A 251 -8.98 18.39 -7.84
CA THR A 251 -10.04 17.58 -7.27
C THR A 251 -10.15 16.26 -8.01
N ILE A 252 -10.27 15.15 -7.26
CA ILE A 252 -10.67 13.86 -7.81
C ILE A 252 -12.07 13.56 -7.26
N GLY A 253 -13.07 13.61 -8.13
CA GLY A 253 -14.46 13.56 -7.71
C GLY A 253 -14.80 14.73 -6.80
N GLU A 254 -15.38 14.44 -5.62
CA GLU A 254 -15.71 15.44 -4.60
C GLU A 254 -14.58 15.67 -3.59
N ARG A 255 -13.44 15.01 -3.77
CA ARG A 255 -12.33 15.03 -2.82
C ARG A 255 -11.27 16.03 -3.27
N PRO A 256 -11.11 17.18 -2.57
CA PRO A 256 -10.06 18.12 -2.88
C PRO A 256 -8.69 17.52 -2.56
N GLN A 257 -7.73 17.76 -3.42
CA GLN A 257 -6.33 17.52 -3.14
C GLN A 257 -5.77 18.78 -2.49
N ILE A 258 -5.16 18.63 -1.32
CA ILE A 258 -4.59 19.73 -0.57
C ILE A 258 -3.12 19.85 -0.93
N ASP A 259 -2.74 21.00 -1.48
CA ASP A 259 -1.35 21.35 -1.70
C ASP A 259 -0.62 21.51 -0.39
N THR A 260 0.55 20.93 -0.30
CA THR A 260 1.45 21.18 0.80
C THR A 260 2.67 21.92 0.34
N VAL A 261 3.13 22.76 1.23
CA VAL A 261 4.11 23.76 0.96
C VAL A 261 5.52 23.20 1.01
N GLY A 262 6.22 23.36 -0.09
CA GLY A 262 7.67 23.36 -0.11
C GLY A 262 8.19 24.70 -0.66
N ALA A 263 9.23 24.66 -1.47
CA ALA A 263 9.84 25.85 -2.08
C ALA A 263 8.93 26.63 -3.06
N SER A 264 7.79 26.07 -3.44
CA SER A 264 6.82 26.66 -4.40
C SER A 264 5.75 27.54 -3.77
N ILE A 265 5.79 27.78 -2.49
CA ILE A 265 4.84 28.64 -1.74
C ILE A 265 4.37 29.87 -2.52
N LYS A 266 5.32 30.56 -3.16
CA LYS A 266 5.05 31.80 -3.88
C LYS A 266 4.17 31.64 -5.11
N LYS A 267 4.05 30.43 -5.68
CA LYS A 267 3.36 30.19 -6.94
C LYS A 267 1.84 30.05 -6.75
N TYR A 268 1.40 29.62 -5.58
CA TYR A 268 0.00 29.25 -5.28
C TYR A 268 -0.70 30.23 -4.35
N ILE A 269 0.00 31.16 -3.71
CA ILE A 269 -0.63 32.17 -2.85
C ILE A 269 -1.37 33.18 -3.70
N LYS A 270 -2.68 33.09 -3.74
CA LYS A 270 -3.51 34.26 -4.01
C LYS A 270 -3.41 35.20 -2.81
N LYS A 271 -3.33 36.49 -3.08
CA LYS A 271 -3.16 37.52 -2.03
C LYS A 271 -4.25 37.35 -0.97
N GLY A 272 -3.89 36.91 0.23
CA GLY A 272 -4.79 36.74 1.38
C GLY A 272 -5.20 35.29 1.68
N GLU A 273 -4.77 34.29 0.93
CA GLU A 273 -5.00 32.87 1.23
C GLU A 273 -3.77 32.28 1.93
N SER A 274 -4.02 31.48 2.98
CA SER A 274 -2.98 30.66 3.59
C SER A 274 -2.78 29.38 2.75
N ILE A 275 -1.54 28.91 2.69
CA ILE A 275 -1.26 27.63 2.02
C ILE A 275 -1.31 26.53 3.05
N PRO A 276 -2.02 25.41 2.77
CA PRO A 276 -2.00 24.27 3.65
C PRO A 276 -0.58 23.75 3.85
N CYS A 277 -0.15 23.63 5.09
CA CYS A 277 1.10 22.96 5.45
C CYS A 277 0.79 21.53 5.90
N PRO A 278 1.80 20.66 6.08
CA PRO A 278 1.58 19.29 6.57
C PRO A 278 0.70 19.23 7.83
N SER A 279 0.81 20.17 8.74
CA SER A 279 -0.02 20.24 9.96
C SER A 279 -1.50 20.52 9.65
N GLU A 280 -1.78 21.40 8.71
CA GLU A 280 -3.16 21.71 8.30
C GLU A 280 -3.81 20.53 7.56
N TYR A 281 -3.01 19.82 6.74
CA TYR A 281 -3.50 18.60 6.09
C TYR A 281 -3.75 17.47 7.09
N LEU A 282 -2.86 17.26 8.06
CA LEU A 282 -3.08 16.30 9.14
C LEU A 282 -4.36 16.61 9.91
N LYS A 283 -4.63 17.88 10.18
CA LYS A 283 -5.86 18.33 10.82
C LYS A 283 -7.08 18.06 9.93
N ALA A 284 -7.02 18.37 8.63
CA ALA A 284 -8.09 18.08 7.70
C ALA A 284 -8.43 16.58 7.63
N LEU A 285 -7.42 15.69 7.61
CA LEU A 285 -7.61 14.24 7.68
C LEU A 285 -8.37 13.78 8.93
N GLN A 286 -8.28 14.52 10.04
CA GLN A 286 -8.93 14.17 11.29
C GLN A 286 -10.31 14.79 11.44
N ASP A 287 -10.51 16.01 10.96
CA ASP A 287 -11.68 16.84 11.23
C ASP A 287 -12.72 16.76 10.11
N GLU A 288 -12.30 16.53 8.86
CA GLU A 288 -13.23 16.58 7.73
C GLU A 288 -13.77 15.19 7.36
N SER A 289 -15.09 15.08 7.25
CA SER A 289 -15.79 13.83 6.94
C SER A 289 -15.37 13.19 5.61
N ILE A 290 -14.97 14.01 4.63
CA ILE A 290 -14.53 13.55 3.31
C ILE A 290 -13.24 12.70 3.38
N TYR A 291 -12.38 12.96 4.36
CA TYR A 291 -11.16 12.19 4.61
C TYR A 291 -11.32 11.10 5.68
N GLN A 292 -12.55 10.88 6.15
CA GLN A 292 -12.80 9.86 7.16
C GLN A 292 -12.25 8.49 6.73
N ASN A 293 -11.59 7.80 7.66
CA ASN A 293 -10.91 6.52 7.45
C ASN A 293 -9.67 6.57 6.53
N GLU A 294 -9.11 7.74 6.29
CA GLU A 294 -7.82 7.90 5.64
C GLU A 294 -6.72 8.09 6.70
N THR A 295 -5.51 7.71 6.31
CA THR A 295 -4.30 7.93 7.12
C THR A 295 -3.22 8.53 6.25
N GLY A 296 -2.32 9.31 6.84
CA GLY A 296 -1.09 9.67 6.18
C GLY A 296 -0.22 8.44 5.91
N MET A 297 0.52 8.44 4.82
CA MET A 297 1.52 7.40 4.55
C MET A 297 2.70 7.53 5.52
N THR A 298 3.31 6.41 5.84
CA THR A 298 4.59 6.33 6.56
C THR A 298 5.76 6.29 5.56
N PRO A 299 7.02 6.46 6.00
CA PRO A 299 8.18 6.25 5.14
C PRO A 299 8.23 4.86 4.52
N GLU A 300 7.82 3.81 5.27
CA GLU A 300 7.72 2.44 4.76
C GLU A 300 6.70 2.32 3.63
N ASP A 301 5.52 2.93 3.82
CA ASP A 301 4.46 2.94 2.81
C ASP A 301 4.95 3.61 1.53
N GLN A 302 5.61 4.76 1.65
CA GLN A 302 6.18 5.51 0.52
C GLN A 302 7.29 4.72 -0.20
N LEU A 303 8.20 4.09 0.53
CA LEU A 303 9.28 3.30 -0.05
C LEU A 303 8.73 2.10 -0.84
N ILE A 304 7.80 1.35 -0.26
CA ILE A 304 7.20 0.19 -0.94
C ILE A 304 6.37 0.64 -2.15
N TYR A 305 5.67 1.77 -2.04
CA TYR A 305 4.97 2.34 -3.19
C TYR A 305 5.95 2.73 -4.30
N ALA A 306 7.05 3.43 -3.98
CA ALA A 306 8.06 3.81 -4.96
C ALA A 306 8.73 2.60 -5.62
N ILE A 307 9.08 1.58 -4.84
CA ILE A 307 9.64 0.32 -5.32
C ILE A 307 8.68 -0.40 -6.27
N THR A 308 7.43 -0.57 -5.83
CA THR A 308 6.41 -1.26 -6.61
C THR A 308 6.12 -0.53 -7.92
N HIS A 309 6.00 0.79 -7.86
CA HIS A 309 5.79 1.63 -9.04
C HIS A 309 6.98 1.52 -10.02
N LEU A 310 8.20 1.61 -9.53
CA LEU A 310 9.41 1.51 -10.37
C LEU A 310 9.51 0.13 -11.03
N GLU A 311 9.26 -0.97 -10.31
CA GLU A 311 9.28 -2.33 -10.85
C GLU A 311 8.16 -2.58 -11.88
N GLN A 312 7.01 -1.91 -11.76
CA GLN A 312 5.88 -2.05 -12.68
C GLN A 312 5.99 -1.16 -13.92
N THR A 313 6.52 0.06 -13.76
CA THR A 313 6.47 1.09 -14.80
C THR A 313 7.83 1.53 -15.32
N ASN A 314 8.92 1.17 -14.64
CA ASN A 314 10.27 1.70 -14.84
C ASN A 314 10.37 3.22 -14.57
N GLN A 315 9.37 3.84 -13.96
CA GLN A 315 9.33 5.28 -13.68
C GLN A 315 9.54 5.54 -12.20
N VAL A 316 10.27 6.61 -11.87
CA VAL A 316 10.29 7.13 -10.50
C VAL A 316 8.98 7.84 -10.19
N ILE A 317 8.62 7.92 -8.92
CA ILE A 317 7.57 8.81 -8.45
C ILE A 317 8.19 10.11 -7.91
N ASP A 318 7.38 11.16 -7.82
CA ASP A 318 7.78 12.44 -7.23
C ASP A 318 9.06 13.02 -7.83
N ASP A 319 9.11 13.01 -9.16
CA ASP A 319 10.19 13.61 -9.95
C ASP A 319 10.16 15.13 -9.81
N TYR A 320 10.77 15.62 -8.74
CA TYR A 320 10.83 17.04 -8.39
C TYR A 320 11.57 17.84 -9.45
N GLN A 321 11.00 18.96 -9.83
CA GLN A 321 11.39 19.80 -10.97
C GLN A 321 11.14 19.17 -12.36
N GLY A 322 10.46 18.03 -12.41
CA GLY A 322 9.87 17.42 -13.59
C GLY A 322 8.35 17.45 -13.54
N ASN A 323 7.74 16.29 -13.83
CA ASN A 323 6.28 16.11 -13.76
C ASN A 323 5.78 15.69 -12.37
N GLY A 324 6.69 15.49 -11.43
CA GLY A 324 6.39 15.11 -10.04
C GLY A 324 6.64 16.25 -9.05
N SER A 325 6.65 15.90 -7.77
CA SER A 325 6.64 16.83 -6.66
C SER A 325 7.43 16.25 -5.46
N ILE A 326 7.28 16.82 -4.28
CA ILE A 326 7.76 16.26 -3.02
C ILE A 326 6.57 15.65 -2.29
N SER A 327 6.69 14.40 -1.86
CA SER A 327 5.68 13.71 -1.05
C SER A 327 6.00 13.83 0.43
N TYR A 328 5.03 14.25 1.24
CA TYR A 328 5.14 14.30 2.70
C TYR A 328 4.46 13.10 3.33
N GLN A 329 5.18 12.35 4.18
CA GLN A 329 4.65 11.18 4.87
C GLN A 329 4.00 11.57 6.19
N LEU A 330 2.74 12.00 6.14
CA LEU A 330 1.99 12.50 7.30
C LEU A 330 1.70 11.44 8.38
N GLY A 331 1.88 10.15 8.03
CA GLY A 331 1.76 9.04 8.98
C GLY A 331 2.94 8.91 9.93
N ALA A 332 3.97 9.77 9.79
CA ALA A 332 5.14 9.74 10.65
C ALA A 332 5.67 11.15 10.97
N TYR A 333 6.47 11.26 12.03
CA TYR A 333 7.00 12.52 12.54
C TYR A 333 8.31 12.34 13.31
N PHE A 334 9.24 13.27 13.14
CA PHE A 334 10.47 13.37 13.93
C PHE A 334 10.34 14.48 15.01
N PRO A 335 9.90 14.16 16.23
CA PRO A 335 9.59 15.18 17.24
C PRO A 335 10.80 16.04 17.63
N ALA A 336 11.98 15.42 17.72
CA ALA A 336 13.22 16.12 18.08
C ALA A 336 13.67 17.15 17.02
N ALA A 337 13.31 16.91 15.77
CA ALA A 337 13.64 17.81 14.65
C ALA A 337 12.47 18.73 14.28
N GLY A 338 11.25 18.44 14.76
CA GLY A 338 10.05 19.17 14.35
C GLY A 338 9.70 18.95 12.87
N SER A 339 10.08 17.80 12.29
CA SER A 339 10.01 17.57 10.84
C SER A 339 9.10 16.41 10.48
N VAL A 340 8.33 16.58 9.42
CA VAL A 340 7.57 15.51 8.74
C VAL A 340 8.48 14.86 7.71
N PRO A 341 8.56 13.53 7.65
CA PRO A 341 9.30 12.84 6.61
C PRO A 341 8.83 13.23 5.20
N SER A 342 9.74 13.26 4.23
CA SER A 342 9.42 13.56 2.83
C SER A 342 10.25 12.71 1.89
N ALA A 343 9.77 12.53 0.66
CA ALA A 343 10.48 11.82 -0.40
C ALA A 343 10.30 12.50 -1.75
N TYR A 344 11.32 12.41 -2.59
CA TYR A 344 11.31 12.97 -3.94
C TYR A 344 12.43 12.36 -4.80
N TRP A 345 12.33 12.51 -6.13
CA TRP A 345 13.43 12.35 -7.04
C TRP A 345 13.99 13.74 -7.41
N GLY A 346 15.23 14.02 -7.08
CA GLY A 346 15.87 15.30 -7.39
C GLY A 346 16.61 15.26 -8.72
N ARG A 347 16.04 15.82 -9.78
CA ARG A 347 16.68 15.86 -11.11
C ARG A 347 18.06 16.50 -11.08
N GLY A 348 18.21 17.64 -10.41
CA GLY A 348 19.48 18.34 -10.29
C GLY A 348 20.52 17.56 -9.49
N PHE A 349 20.10 16.73 -8.57
CA PHE A 349 20.97 15.87 -7.74
C PHE A 349 21.16 14.48 -8.34
N ARG A 350 20.37 14.10 -9.34
CA ARG A 350 20.39 12.77 -10.01
C ARG A 350 20.24 11.61 -9.03
N ARG A 351 19.36 11.75 -8.03
CA ARG A 351 19.13 10.77 -6.97
C ARG A 351 17.77 10.97 -6.29
N ALA A 352 17.29 9.93 -5.63
CA ALA A 352 16.17 10.09 -4.72
C ALA A 352 16.60 10.77 -3.41
N GLY A 353 15.65 11.41 -2.71
CA GLY A 353 15.86 12.03 -1.40
C GLY A 353 14.81 11.54 -0.39
N LEU A 354 15.24 11.32 0.86
CA LEU A 354 14.43 10.96 2.01
C LEU A 354 14.79 11.85 3.19
#